data_47be2de66ccb42b64d402a157162ac98
#
_entry.id   47be2de66ccb42b64d402a157162ac98
#
_cell.length_a   1.000
_cell.length_b   1.000
_cell.length_c   1.000
_cell.angle_alpha   90.00
_cell.angle_beta   90.00
_cell.angle_gamma   90.00
#
_symmetry.space_group_name_H-M   'P 1'
#
loop_
_entity.id
_entity.type
_entity.pdbx_description
1 polymer ?
#
loop_
_entity_poly.entity_id
_entity_poly.type
_entity_poly.pdbx_seq_one_letter_code
_entity_poly.pdbx_strand_id
1 'polypeptide(L)'
;MSRRTGVFAPFALASAVILGLSGCSVLEDWGILNSADSTTEESISAEETPATETESSSETTTEETEEEVVDEGLSVPTCETMYSADLSTTLLEELRTNVGDTSEGDFGYGTTNQELIPLLKAVRSDLRISCTWYLPASESVSVTSVAIVSGEVLGDVTAVLRASGAGSAEAGGGTLYTFDSTTSDESLDYIATEAHFVVEVPCPASLAEETCGAWVSSNYAFGEAQPLTLDAARTLGVYTN
;
A
#
# COMPACT_ATOMS: atom_id res chain seq x y z
N MET A 1 -36.94 50.64 -8.80
CA MET A 1 -36.93 50.89 -7.36
C MET A 1 -37.95 49.94 -6.70
N SER A 2 -37.50 48.83 -6.09
CA SER A 2 -38.34 48.04 -5.22
C SER A 2 -37.42 47.31 -4.21
N ARG A 3 -37.47 47.78 -2.97
CA ARG A 3 -36.71 47.22 -1.85
C ARG A 3 -37.51 46.05 -1.30
N ARG A 4 -36.90 44.85 -1.22
CA ARG A 4 -37.40 43.74 -0.44
C ARG A 4 -36.55 43.57 0.82
N THR A 5 -37.22 43.83 1.94
CA THR A 5 -36.75 43.62 3.31
C THR A 5 -36.84 42.12 3.63
N GLY A 6 -35.68 41.48 3.91
CA GLY A 6 -35.62 40.10 4.38
C GLY A 6 -35.60 40.07 5.91
N VAL A 7 -36.51 39.30 6.47
CA VAL A 7 -36.71 39.05 7.91
C VAL A 7 -35.71 38.00 8.37
N PHE A 8 -34.87 38.31 9.36
CA PHE A 8 -34.01 37.36 10.08
C PHE A 8 -34.80 36.72 11.22
N ALA A 9 -34.88 35.40 11.23
CA ALA A 9 -35.37 34.64 12.38
C ALA A 9 -34.15 34.09 13.15
N PRO A 10 -34.07 34.25 14.47
CA PRO A 10 -33.02 33.63 15.28
C PRO A 10 -33.37 32.18 15.64
N PHE A 11 -32.47 31.26 15.27
CA PHE A 11 -32.54 29.89 15.76
C PHE A 11 -31.88 29.80 17.14
N ALA A 12 -32.66 29.35 18.12
CA ALA A 12 -32.21 29.09 19.47
C ALA A 12 -31.43 27.77 19.55
N LEU A 13 -30.21 27.86 20.07
CA LEU A 13 -29.37 26.71 20.43
C LEU A 13 -29.90 26.09 21.74
N ALA A 14 -30.26 24.83 21.70
CA ALA A 14 -30.47 24.02 22.90
C ALA A 14 -29.24 23.12 23.10
N SER A 15 -28.41 23.45 24.07
CA SER A 15 -27.28 22.63 24.51
C SER A 15 -27.77 21.57 25.48
N ALA A 16 -27.65 20.30 25.12
CA ALA A 16 -27.80 19.16 26.04
C ALA A 16 -26.42 18.63 26.41
N VAL A 17 -26.01 18.89 27.64
CA VAL A 17 -24.81 18.30 28.25
C VAL A 17 -25.25 16.96 28.85
N ILE A 18 -24.69 15.87 28.34
CA ILE A 18 -24.79 14.56 28.99
C ILE A 18 -23.42 14.19 29.52
N LEU A 19 -23.23 14.35 30.82
CA LEU A 19 -22.13 13.79 31.61
C LEU A 19 -22.44 12.32 31.89
N GLY A 20 -21.74 11.42 31.24
CA GLY A 20 -21.75 10.00 31.55
C GLY A 20 -20.35 9.54 31.97
N LEU A 21 -20.08 9.60 33.29
CA LEU A 21 -18.97 8.91 33.93
C LEU A 21 -19.32 7.43 34.06
N SER A 22 -18.55 6.55 33.44
CA SER A 22 -18.50 5.15 33.88
C SER A 22 -17.11 4.63 33.56
N GLY A 23 -16.28 4.63 34.59
CA GLY A 23 -15.03 3.89 34.60
C GLY A 23 -15.32 2.40 34.75
N CYS A 24 -14.56 1.58 34.04
CA CYS A 24 -14.22 0.22 34.44
C CYS A 24 -12.83 -0.06 33.96
N SER A 25 -11.92 -0.02 34.91
CA SER A 25 -10.58 -0.59 34.80
C SER A 25 -10.72 -2.13 34.83
N VAL A 26 -10.28 -2.79 33.76
CA VAL A 26 -9.95 -4.21 33.81
C VAL A 26 -8.48 -4.32 33.45
N LEU A 27 -7.67 -4.39 34.51
CA LEU A 27 -6.31 -4.91 34.50
C LEU A 27 -6.43 -6.43 34.65
N GLU A 28 -6.31 -7.18 33.59
CA GLU A 28 -6.06 -8.62 33.65
C GLU A 28 -4.71 -8.88 33.00
N ASP A 29 -3.69 -8.96 33.84
CA ASP A 29 -2.85 -10.09 34.15
C ASP A 29 -2.34 -10.89 32.94
N TRP A 30 -1.29 -10.39 32.30
CA TRP A 30 -0.48 -11.17 31.38
C TRP A 30 0.63 -11.85 32.14
N GLY A 31 0.35 -13.08 32.58
CA GLY A 31 1.28 -13.99 33.21
C GLY A 31 2.53 -14.24 32.37
N ILE A 32 3.64 -13.81 32.91
CA ILE A 32 4.99 -14.16 32.48
C ILE A 32 5.20 -15.63 32.81
N LEU A 33 5.22 -16.50 31.81
CA LEU A 33 5.75 -17.84 31.95
C LEU A 33 7.20 -17.86 31.46
N ASN A 34 8.11 -17.65 32.40
CA ASN A 34 9.47 -18.17 32.33
C ASN A 34 9.41 -19.69 32.26
N SER A 35 9.98 -20.28 31.23
CA SER A 35 10.51 -21.63 31.28
C SER A 35 11.93 -21.60 30.78
N ALA A 36 12.80 -21.73 31.73
CA ALA A 36 14.20 -22.01 31.55
C ALA A 36 14.38 -23.47 31.22
N ASP A 37 15.49 -23.73 30.52
CA ASP A 37 16.34 -24.93 30.63
C ASP A 37 15.92 -26.18 29.85
N SER A 38 16.73 -26.47 28.84
CA SER A 38 17.36 -27.79 28.68
C SER A 38 18.48 -27.71 27.64
N THR A 39 19.65 -27.71 28.16
CA THR A 39 20.91 -28.11 27.55
C THR A 39 20.84 -29.55 27.07
N THR A 40 21.22 -29.81 25.83
CA THR A 40 21.78 -31.15 25.47
C THR A 40 22.80 -30.90 24.35
N GLU A 41 24.05 -31.01 24.74
CA GLU A 41 25.20 -31.25 23.88
C GLU A 41 25.14 -32.71 23.44
N GLU A 42 25.34 -32.99 22.16
CA GLU A 42 26.00 -34.22 21.73
C GLU A 42 26.64 -34.02 20.35
N SER A 43 27.75 -34.19 20.30
CA SER A 43 29.06 -34.39 19.74
C SER A 43 29.12 -35.49 18.66
N ILE A 44 29.96 -35.17 17.62
CA ILE A 44 30.81 -36.02 16.81
C ILE A 44 30.16 -36.83 15.68
N SER A 45 30.56 -36.63 14.42
CA SER A 45 31.55 -37.48 13.71
C SER A 45 31.87 -36.92 12.33
N ALA A 46 33.15 -36.77 12.09
CA ALA A 46 33.76 -36.56 10.78
C ALA A 46 33.85 -37.93 10.08
N GLU A 47 33.62 -37.96 8.75
CA GLU A 47 34.14 -39.04 7.91
C GLU A 47 34.49 -38.48 6.52
N GLU A 48 35.71 -38.78 6.15
CA GLU A 48 36.45 -38.37 4.96
C GLU A 48 35.98 -39.08 3.69
N THR A 49 36.09 -38.35 2.61
CA THR A 49 36.46 -38.56 1.18
C THR A 49 36.58 -40.04 0.67
N PRO A 50 36.34 -40.31 -0.65
CA PRO A 50 37.30 -39.89 -1.67
C PRO A 50 36.71 -39.42 -3.04
N ALA A 51 37.57 -38.68 -3.75
CA ALA A 51 37.47 -38.24 -5.10
C ALA A 51 37.36 -39.40 -6.12
N THR A 52 36.59 -39.18 -7.16
CA THR A 52 36.73 -39.90 -8.43
C THR A 52 36.57 -38.88 -9.55
N GLU A 53 37.69 -38.59 -10.19
CA GLU A 53 37.77 -37.93 -11.47
C GLU A 53 37.20 -38.88 -12.54
N THR A 54 36.29 -38.32 -13.34
CA THR A 54 35.98 -38.94 -14.65
C THR A 54 35.84 -37.78 -15.64
N GLU A 55 36.89 -37.61 -16.42
CA GLU A 55 36.84 -36.83 -17.67
C GLU A 55 35.87 -37.51 -18.63
N SER A 56 34.87 -36.79 -19.10
CA SER A 56 34.16 -37.14 -20.32
C SER A 56 33.95 -35.90 -21.15
N SER A 57 34.70 -35.88 -22.22
CA SER A 57 34.53 -35.01 -23.39
C SER A 57 33.12 -35.21 -23.94
N SER A 58 32.38 -34.13 -24.08
CA SER A 58 31.16 -34.13 -24.89
C SER A 58 31.02 -32.86 -25.67
N GLU A 59 30.87 -33.06 -26.93
CA GLU A 59 30.67 -32.17 -28.02
C GLU A 59 29.62 -31.06 -27.71
N THR A 60 30.05 -29.81 -28.01
CA THR A 60 29.20 -28.63 -28.00
C THR A 60 28.20 -28.74 -29.15
N THR A 61 27.02 -29.21 -28.88
CA THR A 61 25.86 -28.94 -29.73
C THR A 61 25.28 -27.61 -29.26
N THR A 62 25.51 -26.56 -30.02
CA THR A 62 24.83 -25.28 -29.87
C THR A 62 23.38 -25.49 -30.30
N GLU A 63 22.52 -25.86 -29.38
CA GLU A 63 21.08 -25.64 -29.55
C GLU A 63 20.84 -24.16 -29.34
N GLU A 64 20.50 -23.46 -30.43
CA GLU A 64 19.85 -22.16 -30.40
C GLU A 64 18.53 -22.38 -29.65
N THR A 65 18.56 -22.15 -28.33
CA THR A 65 17.32 -22.01 -27.56
C THR A 65 16.70 -20.70 -28.02
N GLU A 66 15.69 -20.79 -28.89
CA GLU A 66 14.73 -19.70 -29.04
C GLU A 66 14.19 -19.42 -27.63
N GLU A 67 14.68 -18.35 -27.01
CA GLU A 67 14.05 -17.78 -25.82
C GLU A 67 12.62 -17.40 -26.26
N GLU A 68 11.68 -18.26 -25.92
CA GLU A 68 10.28 -17.92 -25.94
C GLU A 68 10.14 -16.70 -25.01
N VAL A 69 10.00 -15.52 -25.61
CA VAL A 69 9.67 -14.29 -24.86
C VAL A 69 8.30 -14.54 -24.28
N VAL A 70 8.28 -15.10 -23.07
CA VAL A 70 7.08 -15.14 -22.24
C VAL A 70 6.76 -13.66 -22.03
N ASP A 71 5.70 -13.19 -22.63
CA ASP A 71 5.10 -11.89 -22.32
C ASP A 71 4.64 -11.98 -20.86
N GLU A 72 5.58 -11.70 -19.95
CA GLU A 72 5.29 -11.58 -18.53
C GLU A 72 4.47 -10.31 -18.38
N GLY A 73 3.15 -10.45 -18.53
CA GLY A 73 2.19 -9.38 -18.32
C GLY A 73 2.44 -8.66 -16.99
N LEU A 74 1.87 -7.50 -16.82
CA LEU A 74 2.01 -6.68 -15.61
C LEU A 74 1.75 -7.53 -14.35
N SER A 75 2.68 -7.50 -13.39
CA SER A 75 2.58 -8.17 -12.09
C SER A 75 2.77 -7.17 -10.94
N VAL A 76 2.12 -7.41 -9.81
CA VAL A 76 2.34 -6.57 -8.62
C VAL A 76 3.76 -6.75 -8.08
N PRO A 77 4.41 -5.66 -7.58
CA PRO A 77 5.75 -5.72 -7.03
C PRO A 77 5.77 -6.49 -5.69
N THR A 78 6.96 -6.76 -5.17
CA THR A 78 7.12 -7.10 -3.74
C THR A 78 7.31 -5.82 -2.91
N CYS A 79 7.23 -5.92 -1.58
CA CYS A 79 7.44 -4.74 -0.74
C CYS A 79 8.89 -4.24 -0.72
N GLU A 80 9.84 -5.07 -1.11
CA GLU A 80 11.24 -4.68 -1.30
C GLU A 80 11.44 -3.89 -2.60
N THR A 81 10.57 -4.13 -3.59
CA THR A 81 10.66 -3.50 -4.92
C THR A 81 9.52 -2.52 -5.20
N MET A 82 8.66 -2.24 -4.21
CA MET A 82 7.54 -1.32 -4.32
C MET A 82 7.98 0.07 -4.75
N TYR A 83 9.11 0.53 -4.23
CA TYR A 83 9.67 1.85 -4.48
C TYR A 83 11.03 1.77 -5.15
N SER A 84 11.40 2.88 -5.79
CA SER A 84 12.77 3.07 -6.29
C SER A 84 13.79 2.96 -5.14
N ALA A 85 15.04 2.62 -5.50
CA ALA A 85 16.12 2.55 -4.53
C ALA A 85 16.35 3.90 -3.81
N ASP A 86 16.17 5.01 -4.52
CA ASP A 86 16.35 6.36 -3.98
C ASP A 86 15.28 6.66 -2.90
N LEU A 87 14.01 6.38 -3.18
CA LEU A 87 12.92 6.60 -2.20
C LEU A 87 13.07 5.65 -1.01
N SER A 88 13.36 4.38 -1.26
CA SER A 88 13.61 3.40 -0.18
C SER A 88 14.76 3.84 0.73
N THR A 89 15.84 4.37 0.16
CA THR A 89 16.97 4.92 0.93
C THR A 89 16.52 6.12 1.78
N THR A 90 15.77 7.05 1.20
CA THR A 90 15.24 8.21 1.93
C THR A 90 14.39 7.78 3.12
N LEU A 91 13.48 6.81 2.93
CA LEU A 91 12.63 6.31 4.01
C LEU A 91 13.45 5.65 5.14
N LEU A 92 14.53 4.94 4.79
CA LEU A 92 15.45 4.35 5.78
C LEU A 92 16.26 5.42 6.52
N GLU A 93 16.72 6.48 5.84
CA GLU A 93 17.40 7.63 6.47
C GLU A 93 16.49 8.39 7.43
N GLU A 94 15.19 8.41 7.18
CA GLU A 94 14.16 8.91 8.09
C GLU A 94 13.85 7.95 9.26
N LEU A 95 14.62 6.88 9.43
CA LEU A 95 14.45 5.84 10.45
C LEU A 95 13.13 5.06 10.33
N ARG A 96 12.54 5.02 9.14
CA ARG A 96 11.38 4.18 8.87
C ARG A 96 11.80 2.74 8.63
N THR A 97 10.96 1.82 9.03
CA THR A 97 11.17 0.38 8.84
C THR A 97 10.15 -0.14 7.80
N ASN A 98 10.64 -0.85 6.80
CA ASN A 98 9.77 -1.62 5.91
C ASN A 98 9.21 -2.82 6.69
N VAL A 99 7.91 -2.82 6.95
CA VAL A 99 7.20 -3.89 7.67
C VAL A 99 6.93 -5.08 6.73
N GLY A 100 6.95 -4.85 5.43
CA GLY A 100 6.62 -5.84 4.40
C GLY A 100 5.15 -5.81 4.00
N ASP A 101 4.68 -6.94 3.46
CA ASP A 101 3.29 -7.11 3.02
C ASP A 101 2.33 -7.16 4.21
N THR A 102 1.42 -6.20 4.23
CA THR A 102 0.40 -6.03 5.26
C THR A 102 -1.02 -6.12 4.70
N SER A 103 -1.18 -6.72 3.51
CA SER A 103 -2.48 -6.83 2.82
C SER A 103 -3.58 -7.50 3.64
N GLU A 104 -3.20 -8.37 4.58
CA GLU A 104 -4.11 -9.09 5.47
C GLU A 104 -3.97 -8.64 6.95
N GLY A 105 -3.17 -7.61 7.19
CA GLY A 105 -2.80 -7.17 8.54
C GLY A 105 -3.56 -5.94 9.04
N ASP A 106 -3.15 -5.47 10.22
CA ASP A 106 -3.82 -4.42 10.98
C ASP A 106 -3.34 -3.00 10.63
N PHE A 107 -2.36 -2.84 9.74
CA PHE A 107 -1.82 -1.53 9.37
C PHE A 107 -2.71 -0.75 8.40
N GLY A 108 -3.78 -1.36 7.89
CA GLY A 108 -4.69 -0.73 6.94
C GLY A 108 -4.23 -0.87 5.48
N TYR A 109 -4.68 0.06 4.66
CA TYR A 109 -4.46 0.07 3.22
C TYR A 109 -3.95 1.44 2.77
N GLY A 110 -3.53 1.53 1.50
CA GLY A 110 -3.17 2.79 0.87
C GLY A 110 -4.34 3.78 0.75
N THR A 111 -5.45 3.51 1.41
CA THR A 111 -6.65 4.37 1.48
C THR A 111 -7.33 4.27 2.84
N THR A 112 -7.92 5.37 3.29
CA THR A 112 -8.81 5.42 4.46
C THR A 112 -10.28 5.40 4.07
N ASN A 113 -10.60 5.50 2.79
CA ASN A 113 -11.96 5.55 2.27
C ASN A 113 -12.65 4.19 2.43
N GLN A 114 -13.75 4.18 3.20
CA GLN A 114 -14.49 2.95 3.54
C GLN A 114 -15.22 2.32 2.36
N GLU A 115 -15.40 3.03 1.24
CA GLU A 115 -15.98 2.48 0.02
C GLU A 115 -14.91 1.87 -0.90
N LEU A 116 -13.66 2.35 -0.84
CA LEU A 116 -12.53 1.81 -1.61
C LEU A 116 -11.92 0.56 -0.99
N ILE A 117 -11.88 0.46 0.35
CA ILE A 117 -11.31 -0.69 1.05
C ILE A 117 -11.95 -2.03 0.62
N PRO A 118 -13.28 -2.16 0.52
CA PRO A 118 -13.90 -3.38 0.02
C PRO A 118 -13.53 -3.73 -1.42
N LEU A 119 -13.39 -2.73 -2.30
CA LEU A 119 -12.96 -2.94 -3.68
C LEU A 119 -11.53 -3.50 -3.72
N LEU A 120 -10.62 -2.94 -2.93
CA LEU A 120 -9.25 -3.43 -2.83
C LEU A 120 -9.19 -4.85 -2.27
N LYS A 121 -9.96 -5.14 -1.22
CA LYS A 121 -10.03 -6.48 -0.61
C LYS A 121 -10.58 -7.55 -1.54
N ALA A 122 -11.48 -7.18 -2.45
CA ALA A 122 -12.07 -8.09 -3.41
C ALA A 122 -11.11 -8.50 -4.54
N VAL A 123 -10.03 -7.74 -4.76
CA VAL A 123 -8.99 -8.12 -5.72
C VAL A 123 -8.29 -9.38 -5.25
N ARG A 124 -8.02 -10.31 -6.15
CA ARG A 124 -7.27 -11.55 -5.86
C ARG A 124 -5.92 -11.22 -5.25
N SER A 125 -5.44 -12.06 -4.33
CA SER A 125 -4.19 -11.83 -3.59
C SER A 125 -2.93 -11.81 -4.47
N ASP A 126 -2.95 -12.49 -5.61
CA ASP A 126 -1.86 -12.48 -6.60
C ASP A 126 -1.85 -11.23 -7.49
N LEU A 127 -2.90 -10.42 -7.43
CA LEU A 127 -3.07 -9.18 -8.19
C LEU A 127 -3.11 -7.94 -7.30
N ARG A 128 -2.87 -8.07 -6.01
CA ARG A 128 -2.79 -6.95 -5.07
C ARG A 128 -1.69 -7.16 -4.04
N ILE A 129 -1.15 -6.07 -3.55
CA ILE A 129 -0.24 -6.02 -2.41
C ILE A 129 -0.42 -4.71 -1.66
N SER A 130 -0.19 -4.72 -0.35
CA SER A 130 -0.12 -3.51 0.48
C SER A 130 1.16 -3.55 1.31
N CYS A 131 2.00 -2.55 1.13
CA CYS A 131 3.29 -2.46 1.80
C CYS A 131 3.30 -1.31 2.81
N THR A 132 3.81 -1.57 4.00
CA THR A 132 3.81 -0.62 5.11
C THR A 132 5.22 -0.19 5.46
N TRP A 133 5.40 1.12 5.63
CA TRP A 133 6.56 1.72 6.25
C TRP A 133 6.15 2.38 7.56
N TYR A 134 6.89 2.07 8.63
CA TYR A 134 6.58 2.46 9.98
C TYR A 134 7.72 3.21 10.65
N LEU A 135 7.42 4.32 11.30
CA LEU A 135 8.36 5.09 12.11
C LEU A 135 8.07 4.86 13.60
N PRO A 136 8.84 4.00 14.29
CA PRO A 136 8.54 3.59 15.67
C PRO A 136 8.49 4.75 16.67
N ALA A 137 9.30 5.80 16.44
CA ALA A 137 9.41 6.92 17.37
C ALA A 137 8.14 7.80 17.45
N SER A 138 7.32 7.82 16.39
CA SER A 138 6.10 8.65 16.30
C SER A 138 4.84 7.85 16.01
N GLU A 139 4.97 6.52 15.89
CA GLU A 139 3.89 5.63 15.44
C GLU A 139 3.33 6.03 14.06
N SER A 140 4.08 6.82 13.29
CA SER A 140 3.69 7.24 11.94
C SER A 140 3.76 6.06 10.97
N VAL A 141 2.70 5.89 10.22
CA VAL A 141 2.53 4.81 9.23
C VAL A 141 2.29 5.41 7.87
N SER A 142 2.97 4.89 6.86
CA SER A 142 2.57 5.05 5.46
C SER A 142 2.28 3.68 4.87
N VAL A 143 1.17 3.55 4.17
CA VAL A 143 0.77 2.32 3.49
C VAL A 143 0.59 2.62 2.02
N THR A 144 1.21 1.82 1.17
CA THR A 144 0.97 1.86 -0.28
C THR A 144 0.40 0.54 -0.74
N SER A 145 -0.73 0.61 -1.42
CA SER A 145 -1.38 -0.53 -2.05
C SER A 145 -1.25 -0.43 -3.56
N VAL A 146 -0.93 -1.56 -4.19
CA VAL A 146 -0.96 -1.74 -5.65
C VAL A 146 -1.94 -2.84 -5.97
N ALA A 147 -2.82 -2.60 -6.93
CA ALA A 147 -3.78 -3.59 -7.41
C ALA A 147 -3.90 -3.54 -8.95
N ILE A 148 -3.99 -4.70 -9.56
CA ILE A 148 -4.36 -4.87 -10.97
C ILE A 148 -5.81 -5.32 -10.97
N VAL A 149 -6.68 -4.51 -11.56
CA VAL A 149 -8.13 -4.65 -11.48
C VAL A 149 -8.75 -4.76 -12.87
N SER A 150 -9.97 -5.31 -12.97
CA SER A 150 -10.77 -5.24 -14.19
C SER A 150 -11.15 -3.79 -14.52
N GLY A 151 -11.48 -3.51 -15.76
CA GLY A 151 -11.96 -2.17 -16.17
C GLY A 151 -13.25 -1.75 -15.44
N GLU A 152 -14.11 -2.70 -15.07
CA GLU A 152 -15.31 -2.44 -14.25
C GLU A 152 -14.90 -1.90 -12.86
N VAL A 153 -14.01 -2.60 -12.15
CA VAL A 153 -13.53 -2.19 -10.83
C VAL A 153 -12.78 -0.86 -10.90
N LEU A 154 -11.99 -0.62 -11.96
CA LEU A 154 -11.32 0.67 -12.18
C LEU A 154 -12.34 1.81 -12.33
N GLY A 155 -13.45 1.55 -13.02
CA GLY A 155 -14.58 2.47 -13.16
C GLY A 155 -15.21 2.80 -11.80
N ASP A 156 -15.46 1.78 -10.97
CA ASP A 156 -16.01 1.94 -9.62
C ASP A 156 -15.07 2.74 -8.71
N VAL A 157 -13.77 2.42 -8.70
CA VAL A 157 -12.74 3.17 -7.96
C VAL A 157 -12.77 4.65 -8.37
N THR A 158 -12.77 4.92 -9.67
CA THR A 158 -12.80 6.29 -10.21
C THR A 158 -14.08 7.04 -9.80
N ALA A 159 -15.23 6.35 -9.83
CA ALA A 159 -16.49 6.92 -9.41
C ALA A 159 -16.51 7.30 -7.93
N VAL A 160 -16.01 6.41 -7.06
CA VAL A 160 -15.88 6.67 -5.61
C VAL A 160 -14.95 7.84 -5.34
N LEU A 161 -13.76 7.88 -5.97
CA LEU A 161 -12.80 8.98 -5.81
C LEU A 161 -13.40 10.34 -6.17
N ARG A 162 -14.12 10.41 -7.29
CA ARG A 162 -14.81 11.65 -7.72
C ARG A 162 -15.94 12.04 -6.78
N ALA A 163 -16.73 11.05 -6.33
CA ALA A 163 -17.83 11.29 -5.39
C ALA A 163 -17.35 11.74 -4.02
N SER A 164 -16.17 11.30 -3.59
CA SER A 164 -15.53 11.68 -2.33
C SER A 164 -14.88 13.07 -2.37
N GLY A 165 -14.89 13.75 -3.52
CA GLY A 165 -14.36 15.10 -3.65
C GLY A 165 -12.84 15.19 -3.81
N ALA A 166 -12.18 14.11 -4.25
CA ALA A 166 -10.76 14.14 -4.56
C ALA A 166 -10.45 15.18 -5.63
N GLY A 167 -9.37 15.94 -5.45
CA GLY A 167 -8.73 16.69 -6.52
C GLY A 167 -8.21 15.72 -7.58
N SER A 168 -8.25 16.10 -8.87
CA SER A 168 -7.74 15.23 -9.93
C SER A 168 -6.86 15.98 -10.91
N ALA A 169 -5.81 15.33 -11.40
CA ALA A 169 -4.90 15.81 -12.43
C ALA A 169 -4.45 14.68 -13.34
N GLU A 170 -4.29 14.96 -14.62
CA GLU A 170 -3.64 14.04 -15.54
C GLU A 170 -2.15 13.95 -15.20
N ALA A 171 -1.62 12.77 -15.10
CA ALA A 171 -0.22 12.50 -14.76
C ALA A 171 0.23 11.17 -15.36
N GLY A 172 1.41 11.14 -16.00
CA GLY A 172 2.07 9.90 -16.41
C GLY A 172 1.24 8.90 -17.22
N GLY A 173 0.30 9.38 -18.03
CA GLY A 173 -0.59 8.53 -18.84
C GLY A 173 -1.84 8.05 -18.13
N GLY A 174 -1.99 8.36 -16.83
CA GLY A 174 -3.18 8.06 -16.03
C GLY A 174 -3.74 9.30 -15.34
N THR A 175 -4.58 9.09 -14.34
CA THR A 175 -5.17 10.14 -13.51
C THR A 175 -4.72 10.01 -12.06
N LEU A 176 -4.14 11.07 -11.53
CA LEU A 176 -3.81 11.20 -10.11
C LEU A 176 -4.98 11.86 -9.38
N TYR A 177 -5.45 11.24 -8.32
CA TYR A 177 -6.42 11.78 -7.38
C TYR A 177 -5.74 12.04 -6.04
N THR A 178 -6.04 13.18 -5.40
CA THR A 178 -5.45 13.55 -4.11
C THR A 178 -6.52 14.02 -3.14
N PHE A 179 -6.34 13.65 -1.87
CA PHE A 179 -7.09 14.16 -0.75
C PHE A 179 -6.14 14.91 0.19
N ASP A 180 -6.39 16.19 0.36
CA ASP A 180 -5.70 17.01 1.34
C ASP A 180 -6.49 16.95 2.65
N SER A 181 -6.01 16.16 3.62
CA SER A 181 -6.56 16.23 4.96
C SER A 181 -5.79 17.31 5.74
N THR A 182 -6.22 18.55 5.62
CA THR A 182 -5.81 19.59 6.57
C THR A 182 -6.54 19.31 7.88
N THR A 183 -5.78 18.96 8.93
CA THR A 183 -6.34 19.01 10.28
C THR A 183 -6.72 20.47 10.56
N SER A 184 -7.86 20.69 11.22
CA SER A 184 -8.29 22.01 11.64
C SER A 184 -7.39 22.63 12.73
N ASP A 185 -6.33 21.95 13.10
CA ASP A 185 -5.35 22.40 14.07
C ASP A 185 -4.13 22.97 13.32
N GLU A 186 -4.16 24.27 13.10
CA GLU A 186 -3.08 25.04 12.47
C GLU A 186 -1.75 24.97 13.26
N SER A 187 -1.74 24.37 14.48
CA SER A 187 -0.53 24.15 15.26
C SER A 187 0.24 22.90 14.87
N LEU A 188 -0.35 22.04 14.06
CA LEU A 188 0.29 20.83 13.56
C LEU A 188 0.80 21.05 12.15
N ASP A 189 2.10 21.19 12.01
CA ASP A 189 2.81 21.38 10.74
C ASP A 189 2.85 20.08 9.89
N TYR A 190 1.74 19.33 9.81
CA TYR A 190 1.68 18.17 8.93
C TYR A 190 0.38 18.14 8.13
N ILE A 191 0.51 17.67 6.91
CA ILE A 191 -0.60 17.38 6.01
C ILE A 191 -0.69 15.86 5.92
N ALA A 192 -1.78 15.28 6.45
CA ALA A 192 -2.09 13.90 6.15
C ALA A 192 -2.73 13.85 4.77
N THR A 193 -2.09 13.19 3.83
CA THR A 193 -2.58 13.10 2.45
C THR A 193 -2.84 11.65 2.07
N GLU A 194 -3.83 11.47 1.24
CA GLU A 194 -4.10 10.24 0.54
C GLU A 194 -4.03 10.53 -0.96
N ALA A 195 -3.35 9.67 -1.72
CA ALA A 195 -3.20 9.81 -3.15
C ALA A 195 -3.49 8.50 -3.86
N HIS A 196 -4.14 8.58 -5.03
CA HIS A 196 -4.43 7.44 -5.88
C HIS A 196 -4.01 7.75 -7.31
N PHE A 197 -3.30 6.84 -7.91
CA PHE A 197 -3.00 6.87 -9.34
C PHE A 197 -3.74 5.72 -10.01
N VAL A 198 -4.52 6.02 -11.04
CA VAL A 198 -5.26 5.03 -11.81
C VAL A 198 -4.93 5.18 -13.29
N VAL A 199 -4.71 4.06 -13.96
CA VAL A 199 -4.37 4.02 -15.39
C VAL A 199 -4.86 2.72 -16.01
N GLU A 200 -5.32 2.78 -17.26
CA GLU A 200 -5.63 1.59 -18.04
C GLU A 200 -4.34 0.87 -18.44
N VAL A 201 -4.33 -0.46 -18.33
CA VAL A 201 -3.19 -1.30 -18.66
C VAL A 201 -3.66 -2.55 -19.43
N PRO A 202 -2.78 -3.21 -20.19
CA PRO A 202 -3.09 -4.54 -20.72
C PRO A 202 -3.41 -5.51 -19.59
N CYS A 203 -4.41 -6.37 -19.81
CA CYS A 203 -4.75 -7.39 -18.83
C CYS A 203 -3.67 -8.45 -18.73
N PRO A 204 -3.26 -8.84 -17.52
CA PRO A 204 -2.42 -10.01 -17.33
C PRO A 204 -3.17 -11.26 -17.78
N ALA A 205 -2.45 -12.26 -18.29
CA ALA A 205 -3.05 -13.51 -18.78
C ALA A 205 -3.91 -14.25 -17.73
N SER A 206 -3.71 -13.96 -16.46
CA SER A 206 -4.48 -14.51 -15.34
C SER A 206 -5.87 -13.89 -15.17
N LEU A 207 -6.15 -12.76 -15.84
CA LEU A 207 -7.45 -12.11 -15.91
C LEU A 207 -8.03 -12.28 -17.31
N ALA A 208 -9.17 -12.97 -17.42
CA ALA A 208 -9.89 -13.18 -18.69
C ALA A 208 -10.79 -11.96 -19.00
N GLU A 209 -10.21 -10.76 -19.01
CA GLU A 209 -10.90 -9.49 -19.19
C GLU A 209 -10.40 -8.78 -20.47
N GLU A 210 -11.23 -7.94 -21.06
CA GLU A 210 -10.85 -7.16 -22.25
C GLU A 210 -10.05 -5.90 -21.87
N THR A 211 -10.35 -5.32 -20.71
CA THR A 211 -9.71 -4.09 -20.19
C THR A 211 -9.36 -4.27 -18.72
N CYS A 212 -8.19 -3.81 -18.37
CA CYS A 212 -7.69 -3.81 -17.00
C CYS A 212 -7.16 -2.44 -16.63
N GLY A 213 -6.93 -2.24 -15.34
CA GLY A 213 -6.30 -1.05 -14.81
C GLY A 213 -5.33 -1.37 -13.72
N ALA A 214 -4.33 -0.52 -13.58
CA ALA A 214 -3.50 -0.44 -12.39
C ALA A 214 -4.07 0.64 -11.47
N TRP A 215 -4.24 0.30 -10.21
CA TRP A 215 -4.63 1.20 -9.14
C TRP A 215 -3.55 1.19 -8.07
N VAL A 216 -2.85 2.32 -7.93
CA VAL A 216 -1.84 2.54 -6.90
C VAL A 216 -2.38 3.58 -5.94
N SER A 217 -2.37 3.29 -4.66
CA SER A 217 -2.85 4.23 -3.64
C SER A 217 -1.89 4.29 -2.47
N SER A 218 -1.70 5.46 -1.91
CA SER A 218 -0.91 5.64 -0.68
C SER A 218 -1.67 6.48 0.32
N ASN A 219 -1.60 6.06 1.58
CA ASN A 219 -2.05 6.80 2.74
C ASN A 219 -0.84 7.08 3.63
N TYR A 220 -0.60 8.34 3.94
CA TYR A 220 0.53 8.76 4.76
C TYR A 220 0.08 9.75 5.83
N ALA A 221 -0.10 9.26 7.05
CA ALA A 221 -0.70 10.02 8.15
C ALA A 221 0.05 11.31 8.52
N PHE A 222 1.37 11.41 8.28
CA PHE A 222 2.19 12.55 8.66
C PHE A 222 3.11 13.03 7.53
N GLY A 223 2.63 12.96 6.30
CA GLY A 223 3.42 13.36 5.15
C GLY A 223 2.62 13.41 3.86
N GLU A 224 3.32 13.56 2.75
CA GLU A 224 2.72 13.64 1.43
C GLU A 224 2.64 12.25 0.81
N ALA A 225 1.44 11.74 0.56
CA ALA A 225 1.21 10.43 -0.06
C ALA A 225 1.52 10.41 -1.57
N GLN A 226 1.40 11.56 -2.24
CA GLN A 226 1.59 11.65 -3.70
C GLN A 226 2.97 11.16 -4.17
N PRO A 227 4.12 11.53 -3.56
CA PRO A 227 5.43 11.01 -3.97
C PRO A 227 5.51 9.50 -3.88
N LEU A 228 4.96 8.90 -2.81
CA LEU A 228 4.94 7.44 -2.62
C LEU A 228 4.12 6.76 -3.72
N THR A 229 2.92 7.28 -4.00
CA THR A 229 2.03 6.75 -5.04
C THR A 229 2.67 6.80 -6.42
N LEU A 230 3.27 7.94 -6.78
CA LEU A 230 3.86 8.09 -8.11
C LEU A 230 5.17 7.31 -8.27
N ASP A 231 5.96 7.16 -7.22
CA ASP A 231 7.16 6.35 -7.27
C ASP A 231 6.81 4.86 -7.43
N ALA A 232 5.84 4.36 -6.68
CA ALA A 232 5.33 2.99 -6.84
C ALA A 232 4.75 2.76 -8.25
N ALA A 233 4.03 3.73 -8.82
CA ALA A 233 3.52 3.63 -10.19
C ALA A 233 4.63 3.60 -11.25
N ARG A 234 5.74 4.33 -11.02
CA ARG A 234 6.94 4.27 -11.89
C ARG A 234 7.63 2.92 -11.79
N THR A 235 7.81 2.42 -10.58
CA THR A 235 8.46 1.11 -10.34
C THR A 235 7.62 -0.02 -10.95
N LEU A 236 6.30 0.08 -10.87
CA LEU A 236 5.37 -0.84 -11.56
C LEU A 236 5.46 -0.72 -13.10
N GLY A 237 6.04 0.35 -13.64
CA GLY A 237 6.17 0.57 -15.09
C GLY A 237 4.91 1.14 -15.76
N VAL A 238 3.95 1.63 -14.98
CA VAL A 238 2.67 2.15 -15.50
C VAL A 238 2.60 3.67 -15.53
N TYR A 239 3.60 4.35 -15.00
CA TYR A 239 3.72 5.81 -15.06
C TYR A 239 4.75 6.22 -16.11
N THR A 240 4.33 6.97 -17.13
CA THR A 240 5.19 7.50 -18.20
C THR A 240 5.51 8.98 -17.93
N ASN A 241 6.79 9.36 -18.10
CA ASN A 241 7.23 10.77 -17.97
C ASN A 241 6.90 11.58 -19.20
#